data_c56f4cd84b1eb87e14a88035937c2bb3
#
_entry.id   c56f4cd84b1eb87e14a88035937c2bb3
#
_cell.length_a   1.000
_cell.length_b   1.000
_cell.length_c   1.000
_cell.angle_alpha   90.00
_cell.angle_beta   90.00
_cell.angle_gamma   90.00
#
_symmetry.space_group_name_H-M   'P 1'
#
loop_
_entity.id
_entity.type
_entity.pdbx_description
1 polymer ?
#
loop_
_entity_poly.entity_id
_entity_poly.type
_entity_poly.pdbx_seq_one_letter_code
_entity_poly.pdbx_strand_id
1 'polypeptide(L)'
;MGHIYDLIIIGSGPAGLSAAIYAQRAKLDTLVVEKNYASGGQVLNTYEVDNYPGLKGINGFDMGTKFREHADELGAVFAEAEVRSLVDEGAVKKVITDQETYEAKAVIIATGARHRKLGVPGEEELSGMGVSYCATCDGAFFRGKTVAVAGGGDVAVEDAIFLARICKKVYVIHRRDELRAANILQQNLFELDNVEMVWDTVVDEIAGEQQVEKLKIHNKKTGEAGELAVDGIFIAVGILPNSDEFEHPVEMDESKYLIAGEEGLTNIPGVFAAGDVRTKMLRQIVTAVS
;
A
#
# COMPACT_ATOMS: atom_id res chain seq x y z
N MET A 1 -16.52 34.28 -10.17
CA MET A 1 -16.20 33.43 -9.03
C MET A 1 -16.04 32.04 -9.61
N GLY A 2 -14.96 31.33 -9.22
CA GLY A 2 -14.77 29.94 -9.64
C GLY A 2 -15.85 29.04 -9.06
N HIS A 3 -15.96 27.82 -9.57
CA HIS A 3 -16.85 26.80 -9.04
C HIS A 3 -16.32 26.31 -7.67
N ILE A 4 -17.17 26.27 -6.65
CA ILE A 4 -16.80 25.75 -5.32
C ILE A 4 -17.57 24.46 -5.08
N TYR A 5 -16.86 23.33 -5.06
CA TYR A 5 -17.44 22.02 -4.78
C TYR A 5 -17.87 21.91 -3.30
N ASP A 6 -18.87 21.08 -3.03
CA ASP A 6 -19.14 20.69 -1.64
C ASP A 6 -18.01 19.85 -1.07
N LEU A 7 -17.44 18.96 -1.91
CA LEU A 7 -16.38 18.03 -1.54
C LEU A 7 -15.40 17.79 -2.69
N ILE A 8 -14.11 17.81 -2.40
CA ILE A 8 -13.07 17.24 -3.27
C ILE A 8 -12.48 16.00 -2.60
N ILE A 9 -12.36 14.91 -3.36
CA ILE A 9 -11.72 13.67 -2.92
C ILE A 9 -10.41 13.53 -3.69
N ILE A 10 -9.29 13.38 -2.98
CA ILE A 10 -7.96 13.25 -3.58
C ILE A 10 -7.54 11.78 -3.56
N GLY A 11 -7.48 11.16 -4.73
CA GLY A 11 -7.18 9.75 -4.92
C GLY A 11 -8.42 8.90 -5.18
N SER A 12 -8.31 7.96 -6.13
CA SER A 12 -9.36 7.03 -6.54
C SER A 12 -9.02 5.56 -6.23
N GLY A 13 -8.29 5.33 -5.14
CA GLY A 13 -8.17 4.01 -4.53
C GLY A 13 -9.48 3.58 -3.84
N PRO A 14 -9.52 2.40 -3.19
CA PRO A 14 -10.73 1.91 -2.53
C PRO A 14 -11.38 2.90 -1.57
N ALA A 15 -10.59 3.63 -0.79
CA ALA A 15 -11.08 4.65 0.14
C ALA A 15 -11.75 5.82 -0.58
N GLY A 16 -11.08 6.37 -1.62
CA GLY A 16 -11.61 7.49 -2.38
C GLY A 16 -12.87 7.14 -3.18
N LEU A 17 -12.91 5.93 -3.78
CA LEU A 17 -14.09 5.45 -4.50
C LEU A 17 -15.26 5.19 -3.55
N SER A 18 -15.02 4.62 -2.36
CA SER A 18 -16.04 4.49 -1.32
C SER A 18 -16.60 5.86 -0.91
N ALA A 19 -15.71 6.83 -0.64
CA ALA A 19 -16.12 8.19 -0.32
C ALA A 19 -16.93 8.84 -1.44
N ALA A 20 -16.54 8.65 -2.72
CA ALA A 20 -17.27 9.18 -3.87
C ALA A 20 -18.67 8.59 -3.98
N ILE A 21 -18.82 7.27 -3.79
CA ILE A 21 -20.12 6.60 -3.78
C ILE A 21 -21.04 7.21 -2.70
N TYR A 22 -20.56 7.39 -1.48
CA TYR A 22 -21.36 7.98 -0.41
C TYR A 22 -21.66 9.45 -0.64
N ALA A 23 -20.72 10.22 -1.17
CA ALA A 23 -20.94 11.63 -1.52
C ALA A 23 -22.03 11.80 -2.60
N GLN A 24 -22.01 10.96 -3.64
CA GLN A 24 -23.04 10.96 -4.67
C GLN A 24 -24.41 10.53 -4.12
N ARG A 25 -24.46 9.55 -3.24
CA ARG A 25 -25.70 9.16 -2.55
C ARG A 25 -26.26 10.30 -1.68
N ALA A 26 -25.39 11.12 -1.11
CA ALA A 26 -25.75 12.31 -0.34
C ALA A 26 -26.09 13.54 -1.23
N LYS A 27 -25.96 13.40 -2.57
CA LYS A 27 -26.18 14.47 -3.55
C LYS A 27 -25.26 15.68 -3.34
N LEU A 28 -24.04 15.45 -2.87
CA LEU A 28 -23.02 16.49 -2.79
C LEU A 28 -22.44 16.76 -4.19
N ASP A 29 -22.17 18.02 -4.46
CA ASP A 29 -21.39 18.44 -5.62
C ASP A 29 -19.92 18.08 -5.38
N THR A 30 -19.46 16.99 -6.04
CA THR A 30 -18.21 16.30 -5.68
C THR A 30 -17.31 16.15 -6.89
N LEU A 31 -16.02 16.43 -6.70
CA LEU A 31 -14.94 16.13 -7.65
C LEU A 31 -13.96 15.11 -7.05
N VAL A 32 -13.62 14.08 -7.79
CA VAL A 32 -12.52 13.16 -7.46
C VAL A 32 -11.32 13.54 -8.32
N VAL A 33 -10.18 13.85 -7.68
CA VAL A 33 -8.92 14.15 -8.36
C VAL A 33 -8.00 12.95 -8.29
N GLU A 34 -7.61 12.41 -9.43
CA GLU A 34 -6.73 11.24 -9.56
C GLU A 34 -5.63 11.53 -10.58
N LYS A 35 -4.38 11.20 -10.24
CA LYS A 35 -3.24 11.43 -11.14
C LYS A 35 -3.08 10.36 -12.22
N ASN A 36 -3.59 9.15 -11.96
CA ASN A 36 -3.46 8.03 -12.88
C ASN A 36 -4.74 7.90 -13.73
N TYR A 37 -4.57 7.46 -14.96
CA TYR A 37 -5.70 7.14 -15.85
C TYR A 37 -6.66 6.10 -15.26
N ALA A 38 -6.12 5.05 -14.59
CA ALA A 38 -6.89 3.98 -13.99
C ALA A 38 -7.14 4.23 -12.50
N SER A 39 -8.39 4.05 -12.06
CA SER A 39 -8.78 4.05 -10.65
C SER A 39 -8.55 2.69 -10.00
N GLY A 40 -8.25 2.69 -8.69
CA GLY A 40 -8.01 1.46 -7.90
C GLY A 40 -6.78 1.54 -6.98
N GLY A 41 -5.87 2.48 -7.25
CA GLY A 41 -4.67 2.67 -6.43
C GLY A 41 -3.78 1.42 -6.41
N GLN A 42 -3.26 1.03 -5.24
CA GLN A 42 -2.39 -0.14 -5.11
C GLN A 42 -3.06 -1.47 -5.51
N VAL A 43 -4.38 -1.56 -5.42
CA VAL A 43 -5.13 -2.79 -5.76
C VAL A 43 -4.89 -3.21 -7.20
N LEU A 44 -4.67 -2.26 -8.11
CA LEU A 44 -4.41 -2.53 -9.53
C LEU A 44 -3.24 -3.52 -9.77
N ASN A 45 -2.27 -3.53 -8.86
CA ASN A 45 -1.07 -4.37 -8.96
C ASN A 45 -1.26 -5.76 -8.33
N THR A 46 -2.43 -6.06 -7.76
CA THR A 46 -2.72 -7.34 -7.12
C THR A 46 -3.19 -8.34 -8.17
N TYR A 47 -2.48 -9.47 -8.30
CA TYR A 47 -2.84 -10.52 -9.27
C TYR A 47 -4.22 -11.11 -8.96
N GLU A 48 -4.50 -11.43 -7.71
CA GLU A 48 -5.77 -12.01 -7.27
C GLU A 48 -6.10 -11.56 -5.85
N VAL A 49 -7.37 -11.20 -5.59
CA VAL A 49 -7.88 -10.77 -4.29
C VAL A 49 -8.77 -11.84 -3.73
N ASP A 50 -8.33 -12.54 -2.67
CA ASP A 50 -9.06 -13.62 -2.01
C ASP A 50 -9.70 -13.22 -0.67
N ASN A 51 -9.34 -12.06 -0.14
CA ASN A 51 -9.71 -11.61 1.19
C ASN A 51 -10.73 -10.46 1.23
N TYR A 52 -11.40 -10.19 0.09
CA TYR A 52 -12.48 -9.21 0.04
C TYR A 52 -13.83 -9.93 -0.09
N PRO A 53 -14.75 -9.81 0.91
CA PRO A 53 -16.04 -10.50 0.88
C PRO A 53 -16.87 -10.17 -0.35
N GLY A 54 -17.37 -11.20 -1.02
CA GLY A 54 -18.22 -11.07 -2.20
C GLY A 54 -17.48 -10.97 -3.55
N LEU A 55 -16.15 -10.78 -3.55
CA LEU A 55 -15.32 -10.67 -4.76
C LEU A 55 -14.12 -11.62 -4.74
N LYS A 56 -14.31 -12.84 -4.24
CA LYS A 56 -13.25 -13.86 -4.17
C LYS A 56 -12.68 -14.17 -5.56
N GLY A 57 -11.36 -14.19 -5.68
CA GLY A 57 -10.64 -14.58 -6.89
C GLY A 57 -10.64 -13.50 -7.99
N ILE A 58 -11.08 -12.29 -7.68
CA ILE A 58 -11.02 -11.17 -8.63
C ILE A 58 -9.59 -10.64 -8.72
N ASN A 59 -9.11 -10.31 -9.92
CA ASN A 59 -7.85 -9.60 -10.04
C ASN A 59 -8.02 -8.12 -9.65
N GLY A 60 -6.93 -7.47 -9.29
CA GLY A 60 -6.97 -6.11 -8.77
C GLY A 60 -7.45 -5.07 -9.78
N PHE A 61 -7.14 -5.26 -11.07
CA PHE A 61 -7.59 -4.35 -12.11
C PHE A 61 -9.13 -4.40 -12.27
N ASP A 62 -9.70 -5.60 -12.38
CA ASP A 62 -11.16 -5.78 -12.47
C ASP A 62 -11.87 -5.29 -11.20
N MET A 63 -11.26 -5.47 -10.03
CA MET A 63 -11.81 -4.93 -8.78
C MET A 63 -11.82 -3.41 -8.76
N GLY A 64 -10.72 -2.76 -9.14
CA GLY A 64 -10.63 -1.31 -9.27
C GLY A 64 -11.65 -0.77 -10.27
N THR A 65 -11.80 -1.46 -11.41
CA THR A 65 -12.79 -1.13 -12.45
C THR A 65 -14.21 -1.20 -11.89
N LYS A 66 -14.58 -2.29 -11.19
CA LYS A 66 -15.91 -2.41 -10.56
C LYS A 66 -16.23 -1.32 -9.54
N PHE A 67 -15.24 -0.93 -8.74
CA PHE A 67 -15.42 0.16 -7.78
C PHE A 67 -15.61 1.49 -8.51
N ARG A 68 -14.87 1.72 -9.60
CA ARG A 68 -14.98 2.90 -10.43
C ARG A 68 -16.34 2.96 -11.13
N GLU A 69 -16.76 1.89 -11.78
CA GLU A 69 -18.07 1.77 -12.45
C GLU A 69 -19.21 2.11 -11.48
N HIS A 70 -19.18 1.63 -10.25
CA HIS A 70 -20.19 1.95 -9.24
C HIS A 70 -20.25 3.45 -8.91
N ALA A 71 -19.09 4.12 -8.82
CA ALA A 71 -19.05 5.56 -8.60
C ALA A 71 -19.58 6.33 -9.83
N ASP A 72 -19.18 5.91 -11.05
CA ASP A 72 -19.62 6.51 -12.31
C ASP A 72 -21.15 6.39 -12.51
N GLU A 73 -21.74 5.23 -12.21
CA GLU A 73 -23.20 4.99 -12.27
C GLU A 73 -23.99 5.93 -11.35
N LEU A 74 -23.39 6.37 -10.25
CA LEU A 74 -23.98 7.35 -9.35
C LEU A 74 -23.72 8.80 -9.77
N GLY A 75 -22.95 9.02 -10.83
CA GLY A 75 -22.65 10.33 -11.39
C GLY A 75 -21.42 11.03 -10.80
N ALA A 76 -20.46 10.28 -10.24
CA ALA A 76 -19.22 10.86 -9.76
C ALA A 76 -18.40 11.48 -10.91
N VAL A 77 -17.85 12.67 -10.67
CA VAL A 77 -17.04 13.41 -11.64
C VAL A 77 -15.56 13.26 -11.26
N PHE A 78 -14.73 12.97 -12.26
CA PHE A 78 -13.30 12.77 -12.08
C PHE A 78 -12.48 13.77 -12.88
N ALA A 79 -11.41 14.28 -12.28
CA ALA A 79 -10.37 15.06 -12.95
C ALA A 79 -9.04 14.27 -12.90
N GLU A 80 -8.42 14.11 -14.08
CA GLU A 80 -7.07 13.53 -14.16
C GLU A 80 -6.05 14.65 -13.95
N ALA A 81 -5.53 14.75 -12.72
CA ALA A 81 -4.55 15.76 -12.33
C ALA A 81 -3.75 15.31 -11.11
N GLU A 82 -2.50 15.75 -11.01
CA GLU A 82 -1.66 15.48 -9.85
C GLU A 82 -1.74 16.64 -8.85
N VAL A 83 -2.22 16.33 -7.64
CA VAL A 83 -2.27 17.31 -6.55
C VAL A 83 -0.85 17.63 -6.10
N ARG A 84 -0.54 18.92 -6.00
CA ARG A 84 0.75 19.46 -5.56
C ARG A 84 0.73 20.02 -4.15
N SER A 85 -0.41 20.57 -3.73
CA SER A 85 -0.59 21.06 -2.37
C SER A 85 -2.05 21.31 -2.02
N LEU A 86 -2.30 21.43 -0.72
CA LEU A 86 -3.57 21.83 -0.14
C LEU A 86 -3.38 23.13 0.64
N VAL A 87 -4.25 24.12 0.40
CA VAL A 87 -4.26 25.38 1.14
C VAL A 87 -5.58 25.53 1.87
N ASP A 88 -5.52 25.79 3.17
CA ASP A 88 -6.69 26.07 4.01
C ASP A 88 -6.95 27.58 4.06
N GLU A 89 -8.07 28.03 3.51
CA GLU A 89 -8.56 29.42 3.61
C GLU A 89 -9.81 29.50 4.53
N GLY A 90 -9.91 28.62 5.50
CA GLY A 90 -11.04 28.58 6.45
C GLY A 90 -12.26 27.90 5.85
N ALA A 91 -13.26 28.65 5.42
CA ALA A 91 -14.50 28.10 4.84
C ALA A 91 -14.30 27.43 3.48
N VAL A 92 -13.23 27.75 2.78
CA VAL A 92 -12.87 27.21 1.46
C VAL A 92 -11.48 26.60 1.55
N LYS A 93 -11.32 25.42 0.93
CA LYS A 93 -10.06 24.73 0.74
C LYS A 93 -9.65 24.83 -0.72
N LYS A 94 -8.37 25.06 -1.00
CA LYS A 94 -7.83 25.05 -2.36
C LYS A 94 -6.97 23.84 -2.57
N VAL A 95 -7.34 23.03 -3.55
CA VAL A 95 -6.56 21.88 -4.04
C VAL A 95 -5.80 22.33 -5.27
N ILE A 96 -4.50 22.52 -5.15
CA ILE A 96 -3.61 22.98 -6.23
C ILE A 96 -3.08 21.75 -6.94
N THR A 97 -3.31 21.67 -8.23
CA THR A 97 -2.84 20.59 -9.09
C THR A 97 -1.78 21.09 -10.10
N ASP A 98 -1.22 20.18 -10.86
CA ASP A 98 -0.33 20.48 -11.98
C ASP A 98 -1.03 21.15 -13.18
N GLN A 99 -2.37 21.14 -13.19
CA GLN A 99 -3.18 21.72 -14.27
C GLN A 99 -3.90 23.00 -13.84
N GLU A 100 -4.68 22.94 -12.76
CA GLU A 100 -5.48 24.05 -12.26
C GLU A 100 -5.67 24.00 -10.74
N THR A 101 -6.33 24.99 -10.18
CA THR A 101 -6.71 25.04 -8.76
C THR A 101 -8.20 24.85 -8.62
N TYR A 102 -8.59 23.83 -7.84
CA TYR A 102 -9.96 23.57 -7.47
C TYR A 102 -10.28 24.10 -6.09
N GLU A 103 -11.51 24.55 -5.88
CA GLU A 103 -11.99 25.08 -4.59
C GLU A 103 -13.13 24.21 -4.05
N ALA A 104 -13.11 23.89 -2.74
CA ALA A 104 -14.16 23.12 -2.09
C ALA A 104 -14.40 23.58 -0.65
N LYS A 105 -15.59 23.25 -0.12
CA LYS A 105 -15.92 23.43 1.30
C LYS A 105 -15.23 22.38 2.18
N ALA A 106 -15.08 21.15 1.66
CA ALA A 106 -14.43 20.05 2.34
C ALA A 106 -13.52 19.26 1.40
N VAL A 107 -12.49 18.59 1.98
CA VAL A 107 -11.55 17.73 1.24
C VAL A 107 -11.37 16.41 1.98
N ILE A 108 -11.39 15.29 1.25
CA ILE A 108 -10.94 13.98 1.74
C ILE A 108 -9.63 13.63 1.06
N ILE A 109 -8.58 13.43 1.86
CA ILE A 109 -7.28 12.94 1.40
C ILE A 109 -7.32 11.41 1.45
N ALA A 110 -7.34 10.75 0.28
CA ALA A 110 -7.44 9.31 0.12
C ALA A 110 -6.33 8.75 -0.81
N THR A 111 -5.16 9.38 -0.76
CA THR A 111 -4.00 9.10 -1.63
C THR A 111 -3.31 7.77 -1.34
N GLY A 112 -3.69 7.10 -0.23
CA GLY A 112 -3.17 5.79 0.13
C GLY A 112 -1.70 5.81 0.55
N ALA A 113 -1.05 4.66 0.35
CA ALA A 113 0.36 4.47 0.67
C ALA A 113 1.02 3.63 -0.43
N ARG A 114 2.34 3.56 -0.44
CA ARG A 114 3.12 2.75 -1.37
C ARG A 114 4.12 1.88 -0.61
N HIS A 115 4.37 0.69 -1.09
CA HIS A 115 5.43 -0.14 -0.55
C HIS A 115 6.80 0.46 -0.89
N ARG A 116 7.71 0.41 0.06
CA ARG A 116 9.11 0.73 -0.19
C ARG A 116 9.72 -0.42 -0.99
N LYS A 117 10.32 -0.09 -2.13
CA LYS A 117 11.02 -1.04 -2.98
C LYS A 117 12.42 -1.34 -2.43
N LEU A 118 12.96 -2.50 -2.78
CA LEU A 118 14.38 -2.80 -2.62
C LEU A 118 15.22 -1.99 -3.60
N GLY A 119 14.69 -1.74 -4.79
CA GLY A 119 15.34 -1.01 -5.88
C GLY A 119 16.37 -1.86 -6.60
N VAL A 120 16.13 -3.15 -6.74
CA VAL A 120 17.03 -4.12 -7.36
C VAL A 120 16.49 -4.61 -8.71
N PRO A 121 17.36 -5.04 -9.64
CA PRO A 121 16.93 -5.68 -10.89
C PRO A 121 16.00 -6.86 -10.64
N GLY A 122 14.99 -7.03 -11.50
CA GLY A 122 13.99 -8.09 -11.41
C GLY A 122 12.81 -7.80 -10.47
N GLU A 123 12.89 -6.76 -9.62
CA GLU A 123 11.81 -6.45 -8.68
C GLU A 123 10.53 -6.01 -9.39
N GLU A 124 10.64 -5.14 -10.39
CA GLU A 124 9.49 -4.64 -11.13
C GLU A 124 9.04 -5.62 -12.21
N GLU A 125 9.99 -6.22 -12.91
CA GLU A 125 9.75 -7.16 -14.01
C GLU A 125 9.02 -8.42 -13.54
N LEU A 126 9.31 -8.90 -12.33
CA LEU A 126 8.71 -10.10 -11.74
C LEU A 126 7.62 -9.78 -10.70
N SER A 127 7.14 -8.53 -10.65
CA SER A 127 6.03 -8.14 -9.79
C SER A 127 4.76 -8.93 -10.14
N GLY A 128 4.15 -9.59 -9.14
CA GLY A 128 3.03 -10.52 -9.32
C GLY A 128 3.42 -11.89 -9.91
N MET A 129 4.68 -12.07 -10.34
CA MET A 129 5.22 -13.32 -10.84
C MET A 129 6.26 -13.92 -9.88
N GLY A 130 5.98 -13.78 -8.58
CA GLY A 130 6.85 -14.26 -7.49
C GLY A 130 7.39 -13.15 -6.60
N VAL A 131 7.36 -11.88 -7.02
CA VAL A 131 7.60 -10.73 -6.15
C VAL A 131 6.27 -10.23 -5.60
N SER A 132 6.16 -10.16 -4.27
CA SER A 132 4.99 -9.67 -3.55
C SER A 132 5.38 -8.71 -2.43
N TYR A 133 4.42 -7.87 -2.02
CA TYR A 133 4.54 -6.95 -0.90
C TYR A 133 3.50 -7.23 0.20
N CYS A 134 2.74 -8.33 0.08
CA CYS A 134 1.65 -8.66 1.00
C CYS A 134 1.55 -10.18 1.20
N ALA A 135 2.07 -10.69 2.30
CA ALA A 135 2.02 -12.12 2.60
C ALA A 135 0.58 -12.65 2.79
N THR A 136 -0.29 -11.86 3.42
CA THR A 136 -1.70 -12.23 3.63
C THR A 136 -2.53 -12.20 2.35
N CYS A 137 -2.09 -11.45 1.33
CA CYS A 137 -2.76 -11.38 0.03
C CYS A 137 -2.35 -12.57 -0.85
N ASP A 138 -1.04 -12.77 -1.01
CA ASP A 138 -0.48 -13.63 -2.05
C ASP A 138 0.10 -14.95 -1.51
N GLY A 139 0.23 -15.09 -0.19
CA GLY A 139 0.87 -16.24 0.44
C GLY A 139 0.25 -17.59 0.05
N ALA A 140 -1.05 -17.64 -0.22
CA ALA A 140 -1.76 -18.86 -0.62
C ALA A 140 -1.19 -19.48 -1.91
N PHE A 141 -0.67 -18.68 -2.86
CA PHE A 141 -0.05 -19.13 -4.12
C PHE A 141 1.29 -19.84 -3.90
N PHE A 142 1.89 -19.66 -2.74
CA PHE A 142 3.18 -20.24 -2.37
C PHE A 142 3.07 -21.45 -1.43
N ARG A 143 1.89 -22.02 -1.31
CA ARG A 143 1.67 -23.23 -0.50
C ARG A 143 2.63 -24.36 -0.91
N GLY A 144 3.42 -24.86 0.05
CA GLY A 144 4.39 -25.93 -0.16
C GLY A 144 5.64 -25.54 -0.92
N LYS A 145 5.79 -24.26 -1.29
CA LYS A 145 6.97 -23.69 -1.99
C LYS A 145 8.00 -23.15 -0.99
N THR A 146 9.16 -22.76 -1.50
CA THR A 146 10.21 -22.08 -0.75
C THR A 146 10.17 -20.60 -1.07
N VAL A 147 10.09 -19.75 -0.08
CA VAL A 147 9.99 -18.29 -0.25
C VAL A 147 11.02 -17.54 0.60
N ALA A 148 11.27 -16.29 0.24
CA ALA A 148 12.04 -15.36 1.06
C ALA A 148 11.17 -14.20 1.54
N VAL A 149 11.50 -13.66 2.71
CA VAL A 149 10.98 -12.39 3.23
C VAL A 149 12.15 -11.44 3.39
N ALA A 150 12.13 -10.32 2.70
CA ALA A 150 13.15 -9.28 2.85
C ALA A 150 12.66 -8.22 3.85
N GLY A 151 13.30 -8.15 5.02
CA GLY A 151 12.90 -7.20 6.07
C GLY A 151 13.40 -7.61 7.45
N GLY A 152 12.96 -6.91 8.50
CA GLY A 152 13.38 -7.21 9.89
C GLY A 152 12.64 -6.37 10.94
N GLY A 153 11.53 -5.72 10.57
CA GLY A 153 10.56 -5.10 11.47
C GLY A 153 9.38 -6.03 11.74
N ASP A 154 8.40 -5.57 12.53
CA ASP A 154 7.23 -6.35 12.91
C ASP A 154 6.53 -6.99 11.71
N VAL A 155 6.23 -6.21 10.67
CA VAL A 155 5.55 -6.69 9.45
C VAL A 155 6.33 -7.84 8.79
N ALA A 156 7.66 -7.72 8.65
CA ALA A 156 8.47 -8.77 8.04
C ALA A 156 8.44 -10.07 8.85
N VAL A 157 8.46 -9.96 10.17
CA VAL A 157 8.42 -11.12 11.08
C VAL A 157 7.03 -11.75 11.09
N GLU A 158 5.96 -10.95 11.14
CA GLU A 158 4.58 -11.43 11.03
C GLU A 158 4.31 -12.12 9.69
N ASP A 159 4.79 -11.54 8.58
CA ASP A 159 4.71 -12.14 7.25
C ASP A 159 5.46 -13.48 7.19
N ALA A 160 6.67 -13.57 7.76
CA ALA A 160 7.43 -14.81 7.82
C ALA A 160 6.73 -15.89 8.66
N ILE A 161 6.17 -15.54 9.81
CA ILE A 161 5.38 -16.46 10.66
C ILE A 161 4.13 -16.94 9.91
N PHE A 162 3.44 -16.05 9.20
CA PHE A 162 2.27 -16.41 8.41
C PHE A 162 2.65 -17.38 7.28
N LEU A 163 3.68 -17.05 6.50
CA LEU A 163 4.17 -17.86 5.38
C LEU A 163 4.69 -19.23 5.85
N ALA A 164 5.33 -19.30 7.00
CA ALA A 164 5.84 -20.56 7.56
C ALA A 164 4.73 -21.61 7.80
N ARG A 165 3.48 -21.18 8.01
CA ARG A 165 2.33 -22.10 8.18
C ARG A 165 1.91 -22.80 6.91
N ILE A 166 2.26 -22.24 5.75
CA ILE A 166 1.76 -22.69 4.44
C ILE A 166 2.88 -23.08 3.47
N CYS A 167 4.06 -22.47 3.60
CA CYS A 167 5.22 -22.72 2.75
C CYS A 167 6.06 -23.88 3.28
N LYS A 168 6.83 -24.51 2.38
CA LYS A 168 7.79 -25.55 2.74
C LYS A 168 8.96 -24.97 3.53
N LYS A 169 9.45 -23.80 3.13
CA LYS A 169 10.58 -23.11 3.77
C LYS A 169 10.46 -21.61 3.58
N VAL A 170 10.86 -20.85 4.58
CA VAL A 170 10.91 -19.38 4.56
C VAL A 170 12.30 -18.93 4.92
N TYR A 171 12.95 -18.18 4.04
CA TYR A 171 14.19 -17.45 4.34
C TYR A 171 13.83 -16.03 4.79
N VAL A 172 14.36 -15.58 5.93
CA VAL A 172 14.22 -14.17 6.35
C VAL A 172 15.55 -13.47 6.11
N ILE A 173 15.59 -12.62 5.08
CA ILE A 173 16.81 -11.90 4.67
C ILE A 173 16.82 -10.56 5.40
N HIS A 174 17.79 -10.36 6.29
CA HIS A 174 17.93 -9.12 7.03
C HIS A 174 19.35 -8.55 6.94
N ARG A 175 19.42 -7.22 6.68
CA ARG A 175 20.68 -6.48 6.48
C ARG A 175 21.51 -6.25 7.74
N ARG A 176 21.08 -6.72 8.90
CA ARG A 176 21.73 -6.64 10.22
C ARG A 176 21.74 -8.01 10.87
N ASP A 177 22.41 -8.13 12.01
CA ASP A 177 22.49 -9.33 12.85
C ASP A 177 21.40 -9.39 13.95
N GLU A 178 20.49 -8.41 13.97
CA GLU A 178 19.37 -8.34 14.91
C GLU A 178 18.12 -7.80 14.25
N LEU A 179 16.95 -8.32 14.61
CA LEU A 179 15.65 -7.83 14.18
C LEU A 179 15.25 -6.60 15.00
N ARG A 180 14.42 -5.74 14.37
CA ARG A 180 13.79 -4.60 15.06
C ARG A 180 12.37 -4.91 15.52
N ALA A 181 11.86 -6.08 15.19
CA ALA A 181 10.55 -6.55 15.59
C ALA A 181 10.44 -6.71 17.11
N ALA A 182 9.22 -6.65 17.64
CA ALA A 182 8.95 -6.88 19.05
C ALA A 182 9.45 -8.27 19.48
N ASN A 183 10.00 -8.38 20.71
CA ASN A 183 10.62 -9.61 21.20
C ASN A 183 9.68 -10.83 21.14
N ILE A 184 8.40 -10.65 21.41
CA ILE A 184 7.42 -11.74 21.33
C ILE A 184 7.28 -12.31 19.91
N LEU A 185 7.34 -11.46 18.89
CA LEU A 185 7.30 -11.87 17.49
C LEU A 185 8.59 -12.62 17.12
N GLN A 186 9.74 -12.14 17.59
CA GLN A 186 11.02 -12.81 17.38
C GLN A 186 11.04 -14.22 18.01
N GLN A 187 10.53 -14.36 19.24
CA GLN A 187 10.42 -15.67 19.89
C GLN A 187 9.57 -16.63 19.07
N ASN A 188 8.38 -16.20 18.64
CA ASN A 188 7.50 -17.01 17.82
C ASN A 188 8.15 -17.41 16.48
N LEU A 189 8.92 -16.52 15.86
CA LEU A 189 9.64 -16.79 14.61
C LEU A 189 10.71 -17.86 14.79
N PHE A 190 11.53 -17.75 15.85
CA PHE A 190 12.66 -18.65 16.09
C PHE A 190 12.23 -20.06 16.56
N GLU A 191 10.97 -20.25 16.96
CA GLU A 191 10.39 -21.58 17.27
C GLU A 191 9.99 -22.36 16.01
N LEU A 192 10.03 -21.75 14.80
CA LEU A 192 9.57 -22.37 13.57
C LEU A 192 10.73 -23.12 12.86
N ASP A 193 10.62 -24.42 12.74
CA ASP A 193 11.65 -25.29 12.16
C ASP A 193 11.92 -25.05 10.67
N ASN A 194 10.94 -24.50 9.95
CA ASN A 194 11.03 -24.22 8.52
C ASN A 194 11.39 -22.77 8.18
N VAL A 195 11.78 -21.96 9.18
CA VAL A 195 12.29 -20.61 8.99
C VAL A 195 13.82 -20.60 9.15
N GLU A 196 14.50 -19.92 8.23
CA GLU A 196 15.94 -19.72 8.28
C GLU A 196 16.30 -18.25 8.16
N MET A 197 17.09 -17.76 9.11
CA MET A 197 17.57 -16.38 9.10
C MET A 197 18.82 -16.24 8.23
N VAL A 198 18.79 -15.29 7.33
CA VAL A 198 19.92 -14.90 6.48
C VAL A 198 20.39 -13.51 6.93
N TRP A 199 21.27 -13.51 7.92
CA TRP A 199 21.72 -12.30 8.59
C TRP A 199 22.75 -11.51 7.79
N ASP A 200 22.85 -10.21 8.10
CA ASP A 200 23.82 -9.28 7.52
C ASP A 200 23.78 -9.23 5.98
N THR A 201 22.67 -9.64 5.39
CA THR A 201 22.56 -9.92 3.97
C THR A 201 21.51 -9.00 3.31
N VAL A 202 21.79 -8.62 2.08
CA VAL A 202 20.87 -7.90 1.21
C VAL A 202 20.67 -8.66 -0.10
N VAL A 203 19.55 -8.39 -0.75
CA VAL A 203 19.25 -8.88 -2.10
C VAL A 203 19.83 -7.89 -3.10
N ASP A 204 20.55 -8.40 -4.10
CA ASP A 204 21.15 -7.63 -5.20
C ASP A 204 20.35 -7.73 -6.49
N GLU A 205 19.71 -8.89 -6.69
CA GLU A 205 18.92 -9.15 -7.90
C GLU A 205 17.87 -10.23 -7.60
N ILE A 206 16.69 -10.08 -8.18
CA ILE A 206 15.65 -11.10 -8.21
C ILE A 206 15.64 -11.68 -9.61
N ALA A 207 15.95 -12.98 -9.75
CA ALA A 207 16.19 -13.60 -11.03
C ALA A 207 15.17 -14.70 -11.34
N GLY A 208 14.79 -14.77 -12.62
CA GLY A 208 13.90 -15.77 -13.21
C GLY A 208 13.47 -15.35 -14.62
N GLU A 209 12.97 -16.26 -15.41
CA GLU A 209 12.52 -15.95 -16.79
C GLU A 209 11.05 -15.54 -16.83
N GLN A 210 10.15 -16.34 -16.26
CA GLN A 210 8.70 -16.08 -16.21
C GLN A 210 8.18 -15.83 -14.79
N GLN A 211 8.93 -16.28 -13.81
CA GLN A 211 8.63 -16.12 -12.38
C GLN A 211 9.95 -16.09 -11.61
N VAL A 212 9.87 -15.74 -10.33
CA VAL A 212 11.04 -15.81 -9.45
C VAL A 212 11.54 -17.24 -9.33
N GLU A 213 12.84 -17.45 -9.55
CA GLU A 213 13.52 -18.74 -9.43
C GLU A 213 14.64 -18.71 -8.40
N LYS A 214 15.29 -17.57 -8.25
CA LYS A 214 16.36 -17.35 -7.27
C LYS A 214 16.59 -15.88 -6.95
N LEU A 215 17.28 -15.65 -5.85
CA LEU A 215 17.80 -14.35 -5.44
C LEU A 215 19.31 -14.37 -5.49
N LYS A 216 19.94 -13.33 -6.04
CA LYS A 216 21.35 -13.04 -5.81
C LYS A 216 21.46 -12.18 -4.57
N ILE A 217 22.30 -12.56 -3.66
CA ILE A 217 22.47 -11.92 -2.36
C ILE A 217 23.94 -11.70 -2.05
N HIS A 218 24.24 -10.75 -1.17
CA HIS A 218 25.57 -10.66 -0.57
C HIS A 218 25.50 -10.34 0.92
N ASN A 219 26.47 -10.87 1.65
CA ASN A 219 26.66 -10.54 3.05
C ASN A 219 27.39 -9.21 3.17
N LYS A 220 26.80 -8.24 3.87
CA LYS A 220 27.34 -6.88 4.01
C LYS A 220 28.60 -6.80 4.87
N LYS A 221 28.81 -7.76 5.77
CA LYS A 221 29.99 -7.78 6.65
C LYS A 221 31.19 -8.44 6.00
N THR A 222 30.96 -9.56 5.30
CA THR A 222 32.04 -10.34 4.67
C THR A 222 32.26 -10.00 3.20
N GLY A 223 31.27 -9.41 2.54
CA GLY A 223 31.26 -9.20 1.08
C GLY A 223 31.00 -10.47 0.27
N GLU A 224 30.74 -11.60 0.93
CA GLU A 224 30.49 -12.88 0.26
C GLU A 224 29.18 -12.85 -0.51
N ALA A 225 29.26 -13.15 -1.80
CA ALA A 225 28.09 -13.27 -2.66
C ALA A 225 27.55 -14.69 -2.67
N GLY A 226 26.23 -14.85 -2.81
CA GLY A 226 25.57 -16.14 -2.84
C GLY A 226 24.29 -16.10 -3.66
N GLU A 227 23.68 -17.25 -3.84
CA GLU A 227 22.37 -17.40 -4.46
C GLU A 227 21.45 -18.22 -3.53
N LEU A 228 20.18 -17.81 -3.45
CA LEU A 228 19.11 -18.57 -2.79
C LEU A 228 18.06 -18.98 -3.83
N ALA A 229 17.85 -20.27 -4.01
CA ALA A 229 16.77 -20.80 -4.83
C ALA A 229 15.44 -20.62 -4.07
N VAL A 230 14.53 -19.84 -4.64
CA VAL A 230 13.21 -19.54 -4.06
C VAL A 230 12.17 -19.42 -5.17
N ASP A 231 10.93 -19.76 -4.85
CA ASP A 231 9.79 -19.60 -5.76
C ASP A 231 9.14 -18.21 -5.66
N GLY A 232 9.53 -17.42 -4.68
CA GLY A 232 9.05 -16.05 -4.49
C GLY A 232 9.73 -15.30 -3.36
N ILE A 233 9.55 -13.98 -3.39
CA ILE A 233 10.05 -13.06 -2.38
C ILE A 233 8.94 -12.09 -1.93
N PHE A 234 8.81 -11.93 -0.62
CA PHE A 234 7.92 -10.95 0.01
C PHE A 234 8.77 -9.79 0.53
N ILE A 235 8.50 -8.59 0.01
CA ILE A 235 9.29 -7.40 0.33
C ILE A 235 8.60 -6.62 1.44
N ALA A 236 9.14 -6.71 2.66
CA ALA A 236 8.62 -6.10 3.88
C ALA A 236 9.61 -5.09 4.48
N VAL A 237 10.12 -4.17 3.65
CA VAL A 237 11.10 -3.14 4.05
C VAL A 237 10.46 -1.81 4.43
N GLY A 238 9.14 -1.76 4.50
CA GLY A 238 8.33 -0.64 4.98
C GLY A 238 7.29 -0.18 3.96
N ILE A 239 6.37 0.64 4.45
CA ILE A 239 5.32 1.29 3.68
C ILE A 239 5.49 2.80 3.86
N LEU A 240 5.28 3.57 2.82
CA LEU A 240 5.36 5.02 2.79
C LEU A 240 3.98 5.59 2.45
N PRO A 241 3.38 6.44 3.29
CA PRO A 241 2.16 7.13 2.93
C PRO A 241 2.40 8.10 1.76
N ASN A 242 1.39 8.29 0.92
CA ASN A 242 1.42 9.30 -0.14
C ASN A 242 0.88 10.63 0.43
N SER A 243 1.66 11.27 1.26
CA SER A 243 1.28 12.42 2.07
C SER A 243 2.21 13.62 1.93
N ASP A 244 3.28 13.51 1.13
CA ASP A 244 4.32 14.54 1.01
C ASP A 244 3.72 15.91 0.62
N GLU A 245 2.67 15.93 -0.21
CA GLU A 245 1.98 17.15 -0.69
C GLU A 245 1.13 17.84 0.39
N PHE A 246 0.93 17.18 1.54
CA PHE A 246 0.06 17.66 2.64
C PHE A 246 0.85 17.96 3.92
N GLU A 247 2.17 17.92 3.92
CA GLU A 247 3.03 18.19 5.10
C GLU A 247 2.72 19.54 5.76
N HIS A 248 2.20 20.46 4.98
CA HIS A 248 1.57 21.69 5.46
C HIS A 248 0.28 21.88 4.64
N PRO A 249 -0.90 21.98 5.29
CA PRO A 249 -1.11 22.30 6.72
C PRO A 249 -1.54 21.10 7.61
N VAL A 250 -1.54 19.82 7.11
CA VAL A 250 -2.08 18.68 7.85
C VAL A 250 -1.03 18.05 8.77
N GLU A 251 -1.42 17.77 10.02
CA GLU A 251 -0.54 17.11 10.99
C GLU A 251 -0.25 15.65 10.62
N MET A 252 1.01 15.24 10.82
CA MET A 252 1.52 13.90 10.51
C MET A 252 2.26 13.31 11.71
N ASP A 253 2.29 11.97 11.76
CA ASP A 253 3.14 11.26 12.70
C ASP A 253 4.62 11.22 12.22
N GLU A 254 5.49 10.60 13.03
CA GLU A 254 6.92 10.47 12.71
C GLU A 254 7.18 9.66 11.42
N SER A 255 6.22 8.83 11.00
CA SER A 255 6.29 8.02 9.78
C SER A 255 5.60 8.70 8.58
N LYS A 256 5.20 9.96 8.73
CA LYS A 256 4.52 10.78 7.73
C LYS A 256 3.08 10.37 7.43
N TYR A 257 2.43 9.52 8.24
CA TYR A 257 1.01 9.26 8.13
C TYR A 257 0.20 10.45 8.65
N LEU A 258 -0.87 10.83 7.93
CA LEU A 258 -1.81 11.85 8.38
C LEU A 258 -2.47 11.40 9.69
N ILE A 259 -2.41 12.24 10.71
CA ILE A 259 -3.01 11.94 12.01
C ILE A 259 -4.53 12.08 11.89
N ALA A 260 -5.24 10.95 11.84
CA ALA A 260 -6.70 10.89 11.79
C ALA A 260 -7.19 9.58 12.40
N GLY A 261 -8.21 9.67 13.25
CA GLY A 261 -8.87 8.50 13.86
C GLY A 261 -9.87 7.82 12.92
N GLU A 262 -10.73 6.97 13.49
CA GLU A 262 -11.77 6.24 12.74
C GLU A 262 -12.80 7.18 12.08
N GLU A 263 -13.01 8.36 12.60
CA GLU A 263 -13.89 9.39 12.01
C GLU A 263 -13.23 10.13 10.82
N GLY A 264 -11.96 9.86 10.55
CA GLY A 264 -11.20 10.50 9.46
C GLY A 264 -10.86 11.97 9.70
N LEU A 265 -11.15 12.54 10.89
CA LEU A 265 -10.91 13.94 11.21
C LEU A 265 -9.42 14.24 11.33
N THR A 266 -8.96 15.29 10.63
CA THR A 266 -7.61 15.85 10.78
C THR A 266 -7.63 17.05 11.75
N ASN A 267 -6.46 17.68 11.94
CA ASN A 267 -6.35 18.94 12.69
C ASN A 267 -7.06 20.13 12.02
N ILE A 268 -7.51 20.00 10.77
CA ILE A 268 -8.13 21.08 10.00
C ILE A 268 -9.62 20.82 9.81
N PRO A 269 -10.51 21.71 10.31
CA PRO A 269 -11.95 21.58 10.06
C PRO A 269 -12.27 21.55 8.56
N GLY A 270 -13.01 20.52 8.12
CA GLY A 270 -13.36 20.32 6.72
C GLY A 270 -12.29 19.58 5.90
N VAL A 271 -11.17 19.16 6.51
CA VAL A 271 -10.19 18.27 5.89
C VAL A 271 -10.20 16.92 6.59
N PHE A 272 -10.39 15.86 5.84
CA PHE A 272 -10.48 14.49 6.32
C PHE A 272 -9.39 13.63 5.66
N ALA A 273 -9.01 12.52 6.30
CA ALA A 273 -8.13 11.53 5.73
C ALA A 273 -8.76 10.14 5.80
N ALA A 274 -8.69 9.39 4.70
CA ALA A 274 -9.28 8.05 4.58
C ALA A 274 -8.30 7.05 3.96
N GLY A 275 -8.46 5.76 4.34
CA GLY A 275 -7.62 4.68 3.84
C GLY A 275 -6.19 4.69 4.40
N ASP A 276 -5.23 4.26 3.58
CA ASP A 276 -3.89 3.90 4.06
C ASP A 276 -2.94 5.09 4.24
N VAL A 277 -3.34 6.29 3.84
CA VAL A 277 -2.56 7.53 4.06
C VAL A 277 -2.59 7.99 5.52
N ARG A 278 -3.60 7.56 6.30
CA ARG A 278 -3.77 7.95 7.69
C ARG A 278 -3.16 6.95 8.68
N THR A 279 -3.02 7.38 9.92
CA THR A 279 -2.65 6.52 11.05
C THR A 279 -3.70 5.42 11.26
N LYS A 280 -3.31 4.15 11.16
CA LYS A 280 -4.17 2.97 11.38
C LYS A 280 -3.33 1.72 11.59
N MET A 281 -3.90 0.71 12.26
CA MET A 281 -3.21 -0.55 12.53
C MET A 281 -3.14 -1.45 11.30
N LEU A 282 -4.26 -1.65 10.61
CA LEU A 282 -4.38 -2.61 9.51
C LEU A 282 -4.62 -1.89 8.18
N ARG A 283 -3.85 -2.27 7.17
CA ARG A 283 -3.96 -1.76 5.79
C ARG A 283 -4.40 -2.89 4.88
N GLN A 284 -5.69 -2.90 4.57
CA GLN A 284 -6.35 -3.87 3.69
C GLN A 284 -7.43 -3.14 2.88
N ILE A 285 -7.85 -3.72 1.76
CA ILE A 285 -8.91 -3.13 0.91
C ILE A 285 -10.16 -2.89 1.74
N VAL A 286 -10.59 -3.91 2.52
CA VAL A 286 -11.80 -3.83 3.36
C VAL A 286 -11.71 -2.72 4.40
N THR A 287 -10.54 -2.46 4.99
CA THR A 287 -10.35 -1.38 5.96
C THR A 287 -10.13 -0.01 5.30
N ALA A 288 -9.93 0.04 4.00
CA ALA A 288 -9.87 1.29 3.25
C ALA A 288 -11.24 1.77 2.81
N VAL A 289 -12.18 0.84 2.53
CA VAL A 289 -13.56 1.18 2.14
C VAL A 289 -14.48 1.48 3.33
N SER A 290 -14.07 1.11 4.55
CA SER A 290 -14.81 1.42 5.78
C SER A 290 -14.50 2.81 6.30
#